data_84a02cfdc4bcf961d3fc77b3509d854a
#
_entry.id   84a02cfdc4bcf961d3fc77b3509d854a
#
_cell.length_a   1.000
_cell.length_b   1.000
_cell.length_c   1.000
_cell.angle_alpha   90.00
_cell.angle_beta   90.00
_cell.angle_gamma   90.00
#
_symmetry.space_group_name_H-M   'P 1'
#
loop_
_entity.id
_entity.type
_entity.pdbx_description
1 polymer ?
#
loop_
_entity_poly.entity_id
_entity_poly.type
_entity_poly.pdbx_seq_one_letter_code
_entity_poly.pdbx_strand_id
1 'polypeptide(L)'
;MKRIFIPLTVTLAIGCATQHQGDTYTSDKGESTVLAIKEQGFFTAGGTVLKTDGTFDPIKGQYNPAGQTLHADYANIFYQVPQPYNNHRVYFLHGFGQSRVGWMNTPDGREGFAPMFLRKGYATYLIDQPRRGAAGQPSVEATVATPTLDQAWFTQFRMGYYPKLFSNSKFPQGEETLHQFFQQMTPNIGEFDIPKVTEALVATFEKGGEGIFITHSQGGIIGWNVAMQTPKVTAVVAIEPGTFPFPEGEVPTITKENTSFPVGGFGVPKEQFLTLTKRPIVIYFGDNIPDFDKTAELPAQNFWSGVRELAYKFAEVINANGGDCTVVDLPKAGITGNTHFMFQDLNNQEVFEHIYKWLESKKLAN
;
A
#
# COMPACT_ATOMS: atom_id res chain seq x y z
N MET A 1 9.29 -52.71 -45.26
CA MET A 1 9.23 -51.54 -44.35
C MET A 1 8.75 -52.04 -42.99
N LYS A 2 9.65 -52.21 -42.04
CA LYS A 2 9.33 -52.65 -40.68
C LYS A 2 9.02 -51.39 -39.85
N ARG A 3 7.80 -51.25 -39.32
CA ARG A 3 7.44 -50.20 -38.36
C ARG A 3 7.93 -50.60 -36.97
N ILE A 4 8.79 -49.78 -36.41
CA ILE A 4 9.27 -49.92 -35.03
C ILE A 4 8.27 -49.17 -34.15
N PHE A 5 7.59 -49.86 -33.24
CA PHE A 5 6.79 -49.30 -32.18
C PHE A 5 7.73 -49.04 -30.97
N ILE A 6 7.84 -47.78 -30.55
CA ILE A 6 8.50 -47.40 -29.30
C ILE A 6 7.38 -47.23 -28.26
N PRO A 7 7.39 -48.00 -27.17
CA PRO A 7 6.44 -47.77 -26.07
C PRO A 7 6.81 -46.53 -25.29
N LEU A 8 5.88 -45.60 -25.20
CA LEU A 8 5.98 -44.41 -24.34
C LEU A 8 5.71 -44.82 -22.88
N THR A 9 6.76 -44.94 -22.08
CA THR A 9 6.62 -45.20 -20.65
C THR A 9 6.30 -43.89 -19.95
N VAL A 10 5.05 -43.71 -19.50
CA VAL A 10 4.63 -42.60 -18.66
C VAL A 10 5.05 -42.92 -17.23
N THR A 11 6.11 -42.27 -16.76
CA THR A 11 6.50 -42.31 -15.35
C THR A 11 5.60 -41.34 -14.58
N LEU A 12 4.65 -41.88 -13.81
CA LEU A 12 3.90 -41.10 -12.83
C LEU A 12 4.87 -40.70 -11.73
N ALA A 13 5.30 -39.46 -11.73
CA ALA A 13 5.92 -38.85 -10.56
C ALA A 13 4.81 -38.60 -9.52
N ILE A 14 4.75 -39.44 -8.49
CA ILE A 14 3.96 -39.18 -7.30
C ILE A 14 4.67 -38.05 -6.55
N GLY A 15 4.26 -36.82 -6.83
CA GLY A 15 4.68 -35.67 -6.02
C GLY A 15 4.10 -35.85 -4.62
N CYS A 16 4.98 -36.04 -3.62
CA CYS A 16 4.63 -35.82 -2.23
C CYS A 16 4.16 -34.36 -2.09
N ALA A 17 2.85 -34.14 -2.04
CA ALA A 17 2.33 -32.90 -1.53
C ALA A 17 2.75 -32.82 -0.07
N THR A 18 3.77 -32.03 0.23
CA THR A 18 4.00 -31.54 1.59
C THR A 18 2.75 -30.79 1.99
N GLN A 19 1.90 -31.39 2.82
CA GLN A 19 0.86 -30.66 3.51
C GLN A 19 1.58 -29.54 4.28
N HIS A 20 1.33 -28.29 3.86
CA HIS A 20 1.52 -27.15 4.73
C HIS A 20 0.58 -27.39 5.92
N GLN A 21 1.14 -27.92 7.02
CA GLN A 21 0.57 -27.71 8.33
C GLN A 21 0.64 -26.20 8.57
N GLY A 22 -0.44 -25.49 8.25
CA GLY A 22 -0.58 -24.14 8.71
C GLY A 22 -0.53 -24.21 10.24
N ASP A 23 0.54 -23.65 10.81
CA ASP A 23 0.60 -23.44 12.24
C ASP A 23 -0.63 -22.62 12.61
N THR A 24 -1.59 -23.27 13.28
CA THR A 24 -2.77 -22.63 13.80
C THR A 24 -2.28 -21.60 14.81
N TYR A 25 -2.43 -20.32 14.48
CA TYR A 25 -2.17 -19.22 15.39
C TYR A 25 -3.06 -19.41 16.63
N THR A 26 -2.46 -19.91 17.69
CA THR A 26 -3.11 -20.00 19.02
C THR A 26 -2.83 -18.68 19.73
N SER A 27 -3.84 -17.81 19.85
CA SER A 27 -3.75 -16.72 20.80
C SER A 27 -3.70 -17.32 22.22
N ASP A 28 -2.74 -16.90 23.03
CA ASP A 28 -2.53 -17.37 24.42
C ASP A 28 -3.70 -17.06 25.37
N LYS A 29 -4.84 -16.55 24.88
CA LYS A 29 -5.97 -16.07 25.70
C LYS A 29 -7.33 -16.71 25.36
N GLY A 30 -7.39 -17.87 24.72
CA GLY A 30 -8.66 -18.57 24.48
C GLY A 30 -9.67 -17.82 23.61
N GLU A 31 -9.26 -16.77 22.91
CA GLU A 31 -10.10 -16.08 21.93
C GLU A 31 -10.24 -16.94 20.68
N SER A 32 -11.43 -16.88 20.07
CA SER A 32 -11.73 -17.63 18.84
C SER A 32 -10.72 -17.32 17.76
N THR A 33 -10.04 -18.34 17.22
CA THR A 33 -9.16 -18.22 16.04
C THR A 33 -9.98 -17.95 14.77
N VAL A 34 -11.31 -18.14 14.81
CA VAL A 34 -12.21 -17.92 13.70
C VAL A 34 -12.43 -16.44 13.48
N LEU A 35 -12.16 -15.98 12.24
CA LEU A 35 -12.53 -14.64 11.78
C LEU A 35 -13.92 -14.70 11.15
N ALA A 36 -14.94 -14.22 11.86
CA ALA A 36 -16.31 -14.19 11.36
C ALA A 36 -16.54 -12.98 10.45
N ILE A 37 -16.89 -13.22 9.20
CA ILE A 37 -17.20 -12.20 8.19
C ILE A 37 -18.71 -12.21 7.95
N LYS A 38 -19.37 -11.08 8.26
CA LYS A 38 -20.80 -10.87 8.00
C LYS A 38 -21.08 -10.63 6.52
N GLU A 39 -20.20 -9.89 5.86
CA GLU A 39 -20.34 -9.48 4.45
C GLU A 39 -18.98 -9.32 3.81
N GLN A 40 -18.86 -9.70 2.55
CA GLN A 40 -17.69 -9.40 1.72
C GLN A 40 -18.10 -9.24 0.25
N GLY A 41 -17.28 -8.51 -0.48
CA GLY A 41 -17.52 -8.30 -1.91
C GLY A 41 -16.45 -7.43 -2.54
N PHE A 42 -16.74 -6.98 -3.76
CA PHE A 42 -15.92 -5.97 -4.40
C PHE A 42 -16.80 -4.94 -5.11
N PHE A 43 -16.25 -3.78 -5.34
CA PHE A 43 -16.81 -2.78 -6.22
C PHE A 43 -15.70 -2.01 -6.94
N THR A 44 -16.06 -1.31 -8.00
CA THR A 44 -15.18 -0.38 -8.69
C THR A 44 -15.67 1.05 -8.50
N ALA A 45 -14.74 2.01 -8.54
CA ALA A 45 -15.06 3.42 -8.37
C ALA A 45 -14.23 4.31 -9.30
N GLY A 46 -14.81 5.43 -9.70
CA GLY A 46 -14.20 6.33 -10.68
C GLY A 46 -14.08 5.69 -12.06
N GLY A 47 -13.07 6.10 -12.78
CA GLY A 47 -12.74 5.53 -14.09
C GLY A 47 -13.11 6.42 -15.27
N THR A 48 -12.59 6.02 -16.41
CA THR A 48 -12.79 6.68 -17.71
C THR A 48 -13.47 5.71 -18.67
N VAL A 49 -14.46 6.17 -19.40
CA VAL A 49 -15.08 5.39 -20.49
C VAL A 49 -14.61 5.98 -21.81
N LEU A 50 -13.82 5.23 -22.56
CA LEU A 50 -13.48 5.56 -23.94
C LEU A 50 -14.56 4.98 -24.85
N LYS A 51 -14.94 5.71 -25.89
CA LYS A 51 -15.92 5.27 -26.90
C LYS A 51 -15.37 5.56 -28.29
N THR A 52 -15.43 4.55 -29.15
CA THR A 52 -15.13 4.68 -30.57
C THR A 52 -16.37 5.15 -31.33
N ASP A 53 -16.18 6.05 -32.27
CA ASP A 53 -17.27 6.57 -33.10
C ASP A 53 -18.00 5.46 -33.89
N GLY A 54 -19.26 5.73 -34.22
CA GLY A 54 -20.10 4.80 -34.98
C GLY A 54 -21.08 4.01 -34.13
N THR A 55 -21.62 2.96 -34.71
CA THR A 55 -22.58 2.05 -34.07
C THR A 55 -22.03 0.62 -34.07
N PHE A 56 -22.11 -0.04 -32.93
CA PHE A 56 -21.71 -1.43 -32.79
C PHE A 56 -22.61 -2.33 -33.64
N ASP A 57 -22.00 -3.18 -34.45
CA ASP A 57 -22.66 -4.17 -35.27
C ASP A 57 -22.21 -5.58 -34.81
N PRO A 58 -23.08 -6.35 -34.15
CA PRO A 58 -22.72 -7.67 -33.64
C PRO A 58 -22.39 -8.69 -34.75
N ILE A 59 -22.85 -8.44 -35.98
CA ILE A 59 -22.56 -9.31 -37.12
C ILE A 59 -21.13 -9.12 -37.63
N LYS A 60 -20.60 -7.91 -37.57
CA LYS A 60 -19.21 -7.62 -37.95
C LYS A 60 -18.19 -8.09 -36.89
N GLY A 61 -18.67 -8.49 -35.72
CA GLY A 61 -17.90 -9.12 -34.69
C GLY A 61 -16.96 -8.17 -33.92
N GLN A 62 -16.16 -8.81 -33.07
CA GLN A 62 -15.33 -8.14 -32.07
C GLN A 62 -14.18 -7.28 -32.64
N TYR A 63 -13.76 -7.52 -33.87
CA TYR A 63 -12.65 -6.78 -34.49
C TYR A 63 -13.07 -5.46 -35.13
N ASN A 64 -14.38 -5.16 -35.19
CA ASN A 64 -14.88 -3.87 -35.62
C ASN A 64 -14.99 -2.93 -34.42
N PRO A 65 -14.17 -1.87 -34.31
CA PRO A 65 -14.18 -0.97 -33.14
C PRO A 65 -15.38 -0.02 -33.10
N ALA A 66 -16.16 0.13 -34.20
CA ALA A 66 -17.21 1.11 -34.31
C ALA A 66 -18.26 0.97 -33.18
N GLY A 67 -18.48 2.04 -32.44
CA GLY A 67 -19.46 2.13 -31.35
C GLY A 67 -19.14 1.31 -30.11
N GLN A 68 -17.93 0.74 -30.01
CA GLN A 68 -17.50 0.00 -28.84
C GLN A 68 -16.96 0.92 -27.73
N THR A 69 -16.93 0.44 -26.49
CA THR A 69 -16.46 1.15 -25.32
C THR A 69 -15.39 0.38 -24.57
N LEU A 70 -14.50 1.12 -23.89
CA LEU A 70 -13.54 0.59 -22.94
C LEU A 70 -13.71 1.32 -21.61
N HIS A 71 -13.93 0.55 -20.53
CA HIS A 71 -13.96 1.07 -19.16
C HIS A 71 -12.57 0.87 -18.54
N ALA A 72 -11.92 1.96 -18.16
CA ALA A 72 -10.52 1.99 -17.73
C ALA A 72 -10.29 2.96 -16.58
N ASP A 73 -9.07 2.97 -16.01
CA ASP A 73 -8.60 3.89 -14.96
C ASP A 73 -9.51 3.96 -13.71
N TYR A 74 -10.23 2.88 -13.40
CA TYR A 74 -11.02 2.74 -12.18
C TYR A 74 -10.17 2.20 -11.03
N ALA A 75 -10.58 2.45 -9.79
CA ALA A 75 -10.09 1.72 -8.63
C ALA A 75 -10.91 0.43 -8.43
N ASN A 76 -10.26 -0.67 -8.01
CA ASN A 76 -10.93 -1.92 -7.63
C ASN A 76 -10.79 -2.12 -6.13
N ILE A 77 -11.90 -2.27 -5.43
CA ILE A 77 -11.96 -2.35 -3.98
C ILE A 77 -12.53 -3.70 -3.56
N PHE A 78 -11.75 -4.50 -2.86
CA PHE A 78 -12.25 -5.67 -2.12
C PHE A 78 -12.57 -5.26 -0.70
N TYR A 79 -13.78 -5.59 -0.21
CA TYR A 79 -14.16 -5.23 1.15
C TYR A 79 -14.66 -6.43 1.95
N GLN A 80 -14.47 -6.34 3.27
CA GLN A 80 -14.99 -7.29 4.25
C GLN A 80 -15.53 -6.52 5.46
N VAL A 81 -16.70 -6.95 5.95
CA VAL A 81 -17.33 -6.45 7.17
C VAL A 81 -17.35 -7.57 8.18
N PRO A 82 -16.68 -7.42 9.34
CA PRO A 82 -16.63 -8.47 10.35
C PRO A 82 -17.91 -8.55 11.18
N GLN A 83 -17.99 -9.59 11.99
CA GLN A 83 -18.99 -9.76 13.03
C GLN A 83 -18.26 -10.12 14.35
N PRO A 84 -18.31 -9.26 15.40
CA PRO A 84 -19.03 -7.97 15.47
C PRO A 84 -18.38 -6.87 14.63
N TYR A 85 -19.17 -5.85 14.28
CA TYR A 85 -18.73 -4.67 13.54
C TYR A 85 -18.77 -3.43 14.44
N ASN A 86 -17.67 -2.70 14.52
CA ASN A 86 -17.53 -1.52 15.39
C ASN A 86 -17.95 -0.19 14.74
N ASN A 87 -18.56 -0.22 13.54
CA ASN A 87 -18.98 0.92 12.73
C ASN A 87 -17.86 1.80 12.15
N HIS A 88 -16.60 1.38 12.28
CA HIS A 88 -15.47 2.05 11.63
C HIS A 88 -15.03 1.29 10.38
N ARG A 89 -14.59 2.04 9.37
CA ARG A 89 -14.01 1.52 8.13
C ARG A 89 -12.56 1.90 8.02
N VAL A 90 -11.75 0.99 7.49
CA VAL A 90 -10.34 1.23 7.18
C VAL A 90 -10.11 0.94 5.71
N TYR A 91 -9.60 1.93 5.00
CA TYR A 91 -9.21 1.84 3.60
C TYR A 91 -7.70 1.70 3.52
N PHE A 92 -7.21 0.76 2.74
CA PHE A 92 -5.79 0.47 2.57
C PHE A 92 -5.33 0.77 1.16
N LEU A 93 -4.32 1.62 1.02
CA LEU A 93 -3.71 1.95 -0.26
C LEU A 93 -2.23 1.56 -0.27
N HIS A 94 -1.87 0.75 -1.24
CA HIS A 94 -0.51 0.26 -1.46
C HIS A 94 0.41 1.32 -2.11
N GLY A 95 1.73 1.06 -2.07
CA GLY A 95 2.75 1.86 -2.73
C GLY A 95 3.12 1.41 -4.14
N PHE A 96 4.29 1.87 -4.59
CA PHE A 96 4.86 1.52 -5.90
C PHE A 96 5.13 0.01 -6.00
N GLY A 97 4.80 -0.57 -7.16
CA GLY A 97 5.04 -1.98 -7.42
C GLY A 97 4.25 -2.94 -6.53
N GLN A 98 3.22 -2.45 -5.82
CA GLN A 98 2.42 -3.24 -4.90
C GLN A 98 0.95 -3.26 -5.32
N SER A 99 0.18 -4.11 -4.67
CA SER A 99 -1.26 -4.22 -4.79
C SER A 99 -1.89 -4.44 -3.41
N ARG A 100 -3.21 -4.55 -3.36
CA ARG A 100 -3.96 -4.80 -2.13
C ARG A 100 -3.54 -6.05 -1.36
N VAL A 101 -2.94 -7.05 -2.03
CA VAL A 101 -2.59 -8.33 -1.39
C VAL A 101 -1.55 -8.17 -0.30
N GLY A 102 -0.68 -7.15 -0.38
CA GLY A 102 0.32 -6.85 0.64
C GLY A 102 -0.26 -6.52 2.02
N TRP A 103 -1.56 -6.21 2.12
CA TRP A 103 -2.26 -5.95 3.38
C TRP A 103 -2.96 -7.18 3.96
N MET A 104 -3.13 -8.26 3.15
CA MET A 104 -3.89 -9.46 3.55
C MET A 104 -3.05 -10.38 4.43
N ASN A 105 -1.86 -10.73 3.98
CA ASN A 105 -0.92 -11.56 4.72
C ASN A 105 0.52 -11.14 4.41
N THR A 106 1.43 -11.60 5.26
CA THR A 106 2.87 -11.39 5.10
C THR A 106 3.46 -12.42 4.12
N PRO A 107 4.67 -12.18 3.56
CA PRO A 107 5.30 -13.14 2.64
C PRO A 107 5.59 -14.51 3.25
N ASP A 108 5.70 -14.61 4.57
CA ASP A 108 5.87 -15.85 5.33
C ASP A 108 4.55 -16.46 5.83
N GLY A 109 3.39 -15.93 5.37
CA GLY A 109 2.07 -16.53 5.59
C GLY A 109 1.34 -16.09 6.86
N ARG A 110 1.92 -15.21 7.71
CA ARG A 110 1.25 -14.66 8.90
C ARG A 110 0.16 -13.66 8.49
N GLU A 111 -0.71 -13.29 9.44
CA GLU A 111 -1.72 -12.26 9.23
C GLU A 111 -1.08 -10.90 8.93
N GLY A 112 -1.59 -10.21 7.90
CA GLY A 112 -1.32 -8.82 7.63
C GLY A 112 -2.25 -7.88 8.40
N PHE A 113 -2.17 -6.60 8.11
CA PHE A 113 -2.99 -5.61 8.82
C PHE A 113 -4.49 -5.76 8.58
N ALA A 114 -4.92 -6.16 7.38
CA ALA A 114 -6.35 -6.27 7.09
C ALA A 114 -7.07 -7.26 8.01
N PRO A 115 -6.65 -8.53 8.17
CA PRO A 115 -7.28 -9.43 9.13
C PRO A 115 -7.12 -8.96 10.59
N MET A 116 -6.03 -8.30 10.97
CA MET A 116 -5.88 -7.73 12.31
C MET A 116 -6.94 -6.66 12.61
N PHE A 117 -7.23 -5.77 11.65
CA PHE A 117 -8.31 -4.78 11.78
C PHE A 117 -9.69 -5.43 11.80
N LEU A 118 -9.93 -6.49 11.00
CA LEU A 118 -11.17 -7.25 11.05
C LEU A 118 -11.40 -7.86 12.43
N ARG A 119 -10.35 -8.38 13.09
CA ARG A 119 -10.44 -8.91 14.46
C ARG A 119 -10.78 -7.84 15.51
N LYS A 120 -10.38 -6.59 15.25
CA LYS A 120 -10.76 -5.43 16.09
C LYS A 120 -12.14 -4.86 15.72
N GLY A 121 -12.88 -5.50 14.81
CA GLY A 121 -14.23 -5.12 14.43
C GLY A 121 -14.33 -4.07 13.32
N TYR A 122 -13.25 -3.68 12.68
CA TYR A 122 -13.29 -2.73 11.57
C TYR A 122 -13.71 -3.40 10.27
N ALA A 123 -14.52 -2.74 9.47
CA ALA A 123 -14.67 -3.13 8.06
C ALA A 123 -13.42 -2.70 7.28
N THR A 124 -12.87 -3.59 6.46
CA THR A 124 -11.66 -3.33 5.67
C THR A 124 -11.98 -3.19 4.19
N TYR A 125 -11.36 -2.20 3.57
CA TYR A 125 -11.49 -1.87 2.15
C TYR A 125 -10.10 -1.86 1.52
N LEU A 126 -9.76 -2.90 0.78
CA LEU A 126 -8.45 -3.10 0.16
C LEU A 126 -8.48 -2.61 -1.28
N ILE A 127 -7.68 -1.60 -1.58
CA ILE A 127 -7.74 -0.87 -2.85
C ILE A 127 -6.60 -1.33 -3.76
N ASP A 128 -6.94 -1.73 -4.99
CA ASP A 128 -6.03 -1.63 -6.12
C ASP A 128 -6.32 -0.31 -6.84
N GLN A 129 -5.34 0.59 -6.83
CA GLN A 129 -5.47 1.88 -7.51
C GLN A 129 -5.46 1.69 -9.04
N PRO A 130 -5.96 2.65 -9.82
CA PRO A 130 -5.91 2.59 -11.28
C PRO A 130 -4.56 2.15 -11.84
N ARG A 131 -4.60 1.26 -12.81
CA ARG A 131 -3.43 0.69 -13.49
C ARG A 131 -2.54 -0.20 -12.61
N ARG A 132 -3.14 -0.79 -11.55
CA ARG A 132 -2.49 -1.73 -10.63
C ARG A 132 -3.38 -2.93 -10.36
N GLY A 133 -2.77 -4.08 -10.10
CA GLY A 133 -3.45 -5.29 -9.65
C GLY A 133 -4.73 -5.60 -10.45
N ALA A 134 -5.86 -5.77 -9.76
CA ALA A 134 -7.16 -6.03 -10.39
C ALA A 134 -7.77 -4.79 -11.10
N ALA A 135 -7.15 -3.62 -11.01
CA ALA A 135 -7.54 -2.39 -11.71
C ALA A 135 -6.60 -2.07 -12.88
N GLY A 136 -6.04 -3.09 -13.52
CA GLY A 136 -4.95 -2.95 -14.50
C GLY A 136 -5.31 -2.32 -15.85
N GLN A 137 -6.60 -2.07 -16.16
CA GLN A 137 -7.00 -1.55 -17.47
C GLN A 137 -6.72 -0.06 -17.61
N PRO A 138 -5.76 0.37 -18.51
CA PRO A 138 -5.47 1.79 -18.72
C PRO A 138 -6.40 2.40 -19.80
N SER A 139 -6.62 3.72 -19.71
CA SER A 139 -7.32 4.49 -20.75
C SER A 139 -6.37 5.01 -21.83
N VAL A 140 -5.08 4.75 -21.71
CA VAL A 140 -4.04 5.15 -22.65
C VAL A 140 -3.34 3.93 -23.21
N GLU A 141 -2.74 4.06 -24.37
CA GLU A 141 -1.84 3.02 -24.88
C GLU A 141 -0.66 2.87 -23.91
N ALA A 142 -0.47 1.67 -23.38
CA ALA A 142 0.57 1.40 -22.41
C ALA A 142 1.14 -0.01 -22.58
N THR A 143 2.44 -0.13 -22.36
CA THR A 143 3.15 -1.40 -22.27
C THR A 143 3.56 -1.66 -20.83
N VAL A 144 3.63 -2.92 -20.45
CA VAL A 144 4.20 -3.35 -19.18
C VAL A 144 5.69 -3.52 -19.39
N ALA A 145 6.49 -2.64 -18.80
CA ALA A 145 7.93 -2.81 -18.77
C ALA A 145 8.32 -3.96 -17.82
N THR A 146 9.36 -4.69 -18.17
CA THR A 146 9.90 -5.81 -17.37
C THR A 146 11.34 -5.54 -16.92
N PRO A 147 11.63 -4.44 -16.20
CA PRO A 147 12.98 -4.19 -15.72
C PRO A 147 13.33 -5.16 -14.59
N THR A 148 14.54 -5.69 -14.62
CA THR A 148 15.09 -6.55 -13.55
C THR A 148 15.64 -5.67 -12.42
N LEU A 149 14.79 -5.30 -11.45
CA LEU A 149 15.12 -4.32 -10.41
C LEU A 149 14.89 -4.83 -8.97
N ASP A 150 14.69 -6.13 -8.76
CA ASP A 150 14.40 -6.68 -7.43
C ASP A 150 15.47 -6.32 -6.40
N GLN A 151 16.76 -6.40 -6.77
CA GLN A 151 17.87 -6.07 -5.88
C GLN A 151 17.93 -4.57 -5.54
N ALA A 152 17.61 -3.72 -6.50
CA ALA A 152 17.52 -2.28 -6.27
C ALA A 152 16.37 -1.95 -5.30
N TRP A 153 15.22 -2.59 -5.47
CA TRP A 153 14.08 -2.42 -4.56
C TRP A 153 14.33 -3.02 -3.18
N PHE A 154 15.02 -4.17 -3.07
CA PHE A 154 15.46 -4.70 -1.78
C PHE A 154 16.23 -3.66 -0.97
N THR A 155 17.17 -2.98 -1.62
CA THR A 155 17.98 -1.91 -1.01
C THR A 155 17.13 -0.67 -0.70
N GLN A 156 16.29 -0.25 -1.65
CA GLN A 156 15.41 0.92 -1.49
C GLN A 156 14.42 0.75 -0.34
N PHE A 157 13.95 -0.48 -0.10
CA PHE A 157 13.07 -0.83 1.00
C PHE A 157 13.81 -1.05 2.34
N ARG A 158 15.10 -0.75 2.38
CA ARG A 158 15.95 -0.86 3.56
C ARG A 158 15.94 -2.25 4.20
N MET A 159 15.86 -3.29 3.38
CA MET A 159 15.96 -4.66 3.87
C MET A 159 17.39 -5.00 4.27
N GLY A 160 18.39 -4.51 3.50
CA GLY A 160 19.82 -4.77 3.72
C GLY A 160 20.66 -4.58 2.47
N TYR A 161 21.77 -5.31 2.41
CA TYR A 161 22.65 -5.44 1.25
C TYR A 161 22.37 -6.77 0.54
N TYR A 162 21.58 -6.76 -0.53
CA TYR A 162 21.14 -8.00 -1.19
C TYR A 162 22.27 -9.05 -1.36
N PRO A 163 22.03 -10.33 -1.03
CA PRO A 163 20.78 -10.89 -0.47
C PRO A 163 20.71 -10.86 1.07
N LYS A 164 21.64 -10.19 1.75
CA LYS A 164 21.74 -10.17 3.22
C LYS A 164 20.88 -9.05 3.81
N LEU A 165 19.99 -9.44 4.71
CA LEU A 165 19.25 -8.50 5.55
C LEU A 165 20.20 -7.75 6.50
N PHE A 166 19.81 -6.54 6.93
CA PHE A 166 20.48 -5.93 8.08
C PHE A 166 20.37 -6.82 9.32
N SER A 167 21.38 -6.78 10.20
CA SER A 167 21.44 -7.66 11.38
C SER A 167 20.26 -7.47 12.34
N ASN A 168 19.68 -6.28 12.37
CA ASN A 168 18.51 -5.95 13.18
C ASN A 168 17.19 -6.09 12.42
N SER A 169 17.20 -6.40 11.12
CA SER A 169 15.99 -6.45 10.28
C SER A 169 14.97 -7.44 10.82
N LYS A 170 13.74 -7.02 10.86
CA LYS A 170 12.56 -7.83 11.18
C LYS A 170 11.85 -8.38 9.94
N PHE A 171 12.38 -8.14 8.74
CA PHE A 171 11.84 -8.82 7.56
C PHE A 171 11.98 -10.33 7.73
N PRO A 172 10.94 -11.13 7.41
CA PRO A 172 11.02 -12.58 7.55
C PRO A 172 12.14 -13.16 6.68
N GLN A 173 12.92 -14.07 7.25
CA GLN A 173 14.07 -14.66 6.59
C GLN A 173 13.67 -15.84 5.72
N GLY A 174 14.54 -16.20 4.79
CA GLY A 174 14.42 -17.35 3.92
C GLY A 174 14.25 -16.99 2.44
N GLU A 175 14.75 -17.85 1.59
CA GLU A 175 14.70 -17.67 0.13
C GLU A 175 13.26 -17.70 -0.37
N GLU A 176 12.45 -18.63 0.12
CA GLU A 176 11.02 -18.76 -0.24
C GLU A 176 10.22 -17.50 0.15
N THR A 177 10.47 -16.95 1.33
CA THR A 177 9.83 -15.72 1.79
C THR A 177 10.20 -14.52 0.90
N LEU A 178 11.48 -14.42 0.54
CA LEU A 178 11.94 -13.35 -0.35
C LEU A 178 11.35 -13.53 -1.76
N HIS A 179 11.29 -14.77 -2.23
CA HIS A 179 10.65 -15.11 -3.50
C HIS A 179 9.16 -14.73 -3.51
N GLN A 180 8.42 -15.11 -2.47
CA GLN A 180 7.02 -14.74 -2.28
C GLN A 180 6.83 -13.21 -2.24
N PHE A 181 7.74 -12.49 -1.57
CA PHE A 181 7.70 -11.03 -1.52
C PHE A 181 7.87 -10.40 -2.91
N PHE A 182 8.82 -10.86 -3.73
CA PHE A 182 8.99 -10.34 -5.07
C PHE A 182 7.85 -10.74 -6.01
N GLN A 183 7.28 -11.93 -5.86
CA GLN A 183 6.15 -12.39 -6.68
C GLN A 183 4.83 -11.66 -6.36
N GLN A 184 4.64 -11.15 -5.14
CA GLN A 184 3.47 -10.32 -4.83
C GLN A 184 3.55 -8.92 -5.47
N MET A 185 4.74 -8.49 -5.91
CA MET A 185 4.87 -7.21 -6.60
C MET A 185 4.10 -7.24 -7.93
N THR A 186 3.49 -6.12 -8.25
CA THR A 186 2.69 -5.97 -9.47
C THR A 186 3.25 -4.87 -10.36
N PRO A 187 3.22 -5.02 -11.68
CA PRO A 187 3.71 -4.00 -12.59
C PRO A 187 2.89 -2.72 -12.48
N ASN A 188 3.54 -1.60 -12.79
CA ASN A 188 2.88 -0.32 -13.04
C ASN A 188 2.56 -0.25 -14.54
N ILE A 189 1.29 -0.11 -14.89
CA ILE A 189 0.84 -0.07 -16.29
C ILE A 189 0.72 1.39 -16.72
N GLY A 190 1.64 1.81 -17.61
CA GLY A 190 1.71 3.19 -18.07
C GLY A 190 2.21 4.17 -16.98
N GLU A 191 2.03 5.46 -17.24
CA GLU A 191 2.45 6.53 -16.34
C GLU A 191 1.58 6.59 -15.07
N PHE A 192 2.17 7.08 -13.98
CA PHE A 192 1.47 7.32 -12.74
C PHE A 192 0.70 8.65 -12.81
N ASP A 193 -0.56 8.57 -13.23
CA ASP A 193 -1.48 9.69 -13.39
C ASP A 193 -2.13 10.06 -12.05
N ILE A 194 -1.46 10.93 -11.28
CA ILE A 194 -1.91 11.33 -9.94
C ILE A 194 -3.36 11.87 -9.94
N PRO A 195 -3.77 12.78 -10.84
CA PRO A 195 -5.15 13.25 -10.93
C PRO A 195 -6.16 12.11 -11.07
N LYS A 196 -5.97 11.21 -12.05
CA LYS A 196 -6.91 10.08 -12.29
C LYS A 196 -6.98 9.12 -11.11
N VAL A 197 -5.84 8.80 -10.51
CA VAL A 197 -5.80 7.95 -9.32
C VAL A 197 -6.53 8.62 -8.17
N THR A 198 -6.32 9.93 -7.95
CA THR A 198 -7.00 10.70 -6.91
C THR A 198 -8.51 10.72 -7.11
N GLU A 199 -9.00 11.02 -8.33
CA GLU A 199 -10.43 11.01 -8.67
C GLU A 199 -11.08 9.64 -8.38
N ALA A 200 -10.42 8.55 -8.78
CA ALA A 200 -10.95 7.20 -8.54
C ALA A 200 -11.03 6.87 -7.05
N LEU A 201 -10.07 7.36 -6.24
CA LEU A 201 -10.08 7.13 -4.81
C LEU A 201 -11.05 8.06 -4.06
N VAL A 202 -11.22 9.30 -4.48
CA VAL A 202 -12.32 10.15 -3.98
C VAL A 202 -13.67 9.46 -4.24
N ALA A 203 -13.91 8.97 -5.46
CA ALA A 203 -15.10 8.20 -5.80
C ALA A 203 -15.23 6.91 -4.96
N THR A 204 -14.11 6.31 -4.54
CA THR A 204 -14.09 5.15 -3.64
C THR A 204 -14.70 5.50 -2.28
N PHE A 205 -14.28 6.61 -1.67
CA PHE A 205 -14.84 7.09 -0.41
C PHE A 205 -16.29 7.55 -0.56
N GLU A 206 -16.65 8.19 -1.70
CA GLU A 206 -18.03 8.57 -1.96
C GLU A 206 -18.96 7.35 -2.02
N LYS A 207 -18.52 6.25 -2.60
CA LYS A 207 -19.27 5.00 -2.72
C LYS A 207 -19.22 4.14 -1.47
N GLY A 208 -18.05 4.01 -0.84
CA GLY A 208 -17.81 3.13 0.30
C GLY A 208 -18.14 3.76 1.67
N GLY A 209 -18.27 5.10 1.73
CA GLY A 209 -18.54 5.85 2.97
C GLY A 209 -17.27 6.34 3.66
N GLU A 210 -17.46 7.05 4.77
CA GLU A 210 -16.37 7.62 5.57
C GLU A 210 -15.51 6.54 6.24
N GLY A 211 -14.23 6.84 6.47
CA GLY A 211 -13.32 5.93 7.14
C GLY A 211 -11.89 6.43 7.28
N ILE A 212 -11.11 5.64 7.98
CA ILE A 212 -9.68 5.85 8.20
C ILE A 212 -8.94 5.46 6.91
N PHE A 213 -7.98 6.26 6.49
CA PHE A 213 -7.18 5.98 5.31
C PHE A 213 -5.75 5.61 5.69
N ILE A 214 -5.38 4.35 5.51
CA ILE A 214 -4.01 3.84 5.69
C ILE A 214 -3.34 3.80 4.33
N THR A 215 -2.25 4.53 4.18
CA THR A 215 -1.49 4.63 2.92
C THR A 215 -0.05 4.21 3.13
N HIS A 216 0.58 3.69 2.07
CA HIS A 216 1.98 3.28 2.09
C HIS A 216 2.75 3.90 0.94
N SER A 217 3.95 4.43 1.25
CA SER A 217 4.97 4.81 0.25
C SER A 217 4.44 5.78 -0.83
N GLN A 218 4.50 5.41 -2.11
CA GLN A 218 3.93 6.18 -3.23
C GLN A 218 2.43 6.47 -3.04
N GLY A 219 1.70 5.55 -2.39
CA GLY A 219 0.29 5.78 -2.05
C GLY A 219 0.07 6.97 -1.12
N GLY A 220 1.11 7.45 -0.43
CA GLY A 220 1.05 8.63 0.42
C GLY A 220 0.69 9.91 -0.34
N ILE A 221 1.26 10.14 -1.54
CA ILE A 221 0.90 11.33 -2.34
C ILE A 221 -0.58 11.32 -2.72
N ILE A 222 -1.10 10.14 -3.06
CA ILE A 222 -2.52 9.98 -3.34
C ILE A 222 -3.34 10.19 -2.06
N GLY A 223 -2.87 9.64 -0.94
CA GLY A 223 -3.51 9.80 0.36
C GLY A 223 -3.72 11.27 0.75
N TRP A 224 -2.70 12.09 0.55
CA TRP A 224 -2.80 13.53 0.79
C TRP A 224 -3.81 14.19 -0.13
N ASN A 225 -3.75 13.92 -1.44
CA ASN A 225 -4.66 14.51 -2.43
C ASN A 225 -6.11 14.12 -2.17
N VAL A 226 -6.39 12.86 -1.84
CA VAL A 226 -7.73 12.38 -1.49
C VAL A 226 -8.22 13.04 -0.20
N ALA A 227 -7.39 13.05 0.84
CA ALA A 227 -7.75 13.67 2.12
C ALA A 227 -8.03 15.18 1.99
N MET A 228 -7.39 15.87 1.05
CA MET A 228 -7.70 17.28 0.74
C MET A 228 -9.01 17.47 -0.02
N GLN A 229 -9.48 16.48 -0.77
CA GLN A 229 -10.64 16.62 -1.66
C GLN A 229 -11.95 16.05 -1.10
N THR A 230 -11.91 15.15 -0.11
CA THR A 230 -13.14 14.63 0.50
C THR A 230 -13.07 14.65 2.03
N PRO A 231 -14.14 15.11 2.70
CA PRO A 231 -14.24 15.04 4.17
C PRO A 231 -14.48 13.61 4.69
N LYS A 232 -14.76 12.65 3.80
CA LYS A 232 -15.01 11.24 4.19
C LYS A 232 -13.77 10.50 4.69
N VAL A 233 -12.57 11.05 4.46
CA VAL A 233 -11.35 10.59 5.15
C VAL A 233 -11.38 11.14 6.56
N THR A 234 -11.67 10.30 7.55
CA THR A 234 -11.82 10.69 8.96
C THR A 234 -10.51 10.79 9.71
N ALA A 235 -9.49 10.04 9.29
CA ALA A 235 -8.12 10.09 9.78
C ALA A 235 -7.15 9.57 8.71
N VAL A 236 -5.89 9.95 8.79
CA VAL A 236 -4.83 9.42 7.93
C VAL A 236 -3.76 8.73 8.76
N VAL A 237 -3.46 7.48 8.41
CA VAL A 237 -2.29 6.74 8.89
C VAL A 237 -1.36 6.55 7.70
N ALA A 238 -0.31 7.35 7.62
CA ALA A 238 0.63 7.30 6.51
C ALA A 238 1.89 6.51 6.91
N ILE A 239 2.10 5.38 6.26
CA ILE A 239 3.26 4.52 6.47
C ILE A 239 4.31 4.88 5.44
N GLU A 240 5.39 5.51 5.88
CA GLU A 240 6.52 5.95 5.07
C GLU A 240 6.11 6.61 3.73
N PRO A 241 5.29 7.67 3.75
CA PRO A 241 4.93 8.38 2.54
C PRO A 241 6.15 9.03 1.91
N GLY A 242 6.27 8.97 0.58
CA GLY A 242 7.47 9.45 -0.12
C GLY A 242 7.56 10.98 -0.29
N THR A 243 6.48 11.73 -0.04
CA THR A 243 6.42 13.19 -0.19
C THR A 243 5.22 13.78 0.58
N PHE A 244 5.19 15.10 0.70
CA PHE A 244 4.20 15.84 1.49
C PHE A 244 3.74 17.13 0.80
N PRO A 245 2.46 17.52 0.93
CA PRO A 245 1.98 18.82 0.49
C PRO A 245 2.38 19.93 1.49
N PHE A 246 2.55 21.13 0.97
CA PHE A 246 2.72 22.36 1.73
C PHE A 246 1.91 23.48 1.08
N PRO A 247 1.59 24.55 1.80
CA PRO A 247 1.05 25.73 1.13
C PRO A 247 2.01 26.25 0.05
N GLU A 248 1.47 26.71 -1.07
CA GLU A 248 2.29 27.35 -2.12
C GLU A 248 3.17 28.44 -1.56
N GLY A 249 4.45 28.42 -1.95
CA GLY A 249 5.48 29.34 -1.44
C GLY A 249 6.06 28.96 -0.07
N GLU A 250 5.52 27.98 0.64
CA GLU A 250 6.00 27.52 1.95
C GLU A 250 6.66 26.11 1.88
N VAL A 251 6.90 25.56 0.70
CA VAL A 251 7.55 24.25 0.52
C VAL A 251 8.99 24.31 1.01
N PRO A 252 9.37 23.53 2.04
CA PRO A 252 10.72 23.61 2.57
C PRO A 252 11.73 22.95 1.61
N THR A 253 12.91 23.52 1.53
CA THR A 253 14.04 22.89 0.85
C THR A 253 14.69 21.89 1.79
N ILE A 254 14.84 20.65 1.34
CA ILE A 254 15.57 19.57 2.03
C ILE A 254 16.83 19.29 1.23
N THR A 255 17.99 19.59 1.81
CA THR A 255 19.28 19.26 1.21
C THR A 255 19.85 18.05 1.92
N LYS A 256 19.87 16.92 1.21
CA LYS A 256 20.44 15.66 1.69
C LYS A 256 21.28 15.06 0.57
N GLU A 257 22.54 14.79 0.87
CA GLU A 257 23.48 14.21 -0.08
C GLU A 257 23.32 12.69 -0.22
N ASN A 258 23.84 12.16 -1.32
CA ASN A 258 23.89 10.72 -1.61
C ASN A 258 22.53 10.03 -1.44
N THR A 259 21.47 10.58 -2.04
CA THR A 259 20.12 10.03 -2.02
C THR A 259 19.81 9.24 -3.28
N SER A 260 18.99 8.17 -3.16
CA SER A 260 18.56 7.35 -4.30
C SER A 260 17.57 8.06 -5.23
N PHE A 261 16.80 9.02 -4.68
CA PHE A 261 15.84 9.86 -5.41
C PHE A 261 15.90 11.29 -4.85
N PRO A 262 15.46 12.30 -5.61
CA PRO A 262 15.28 13.64 -5.10
C PRO A 262 14.31 13.65 -3.89
N VAL A 263 14.64 14.44 -2.86
CA VAL A 263 13.77 14.64 -1.69
C VAL A 263 13.12 16.02 -1.81
N GLY A 264 11.79 16.06 -1.68
CA GLY A 264 11.05 17.32 -1.72
C GLY A 264 9.58 17.15 -1.47
N GLY A 265 8.94 18.24 -1.06
CA GLY A 265 7.49 18.38 -0.99
C GLY A 265 6.92 18.99 -2.26
N PHE A 266 5.62 19.19 -2.29
CA PHE A 266 4.92 19.89 -3.38
C PHE A 266 3.98 20.96 -2.83
N GLY A 267 3.82 22.05 -3.60
CA GLY A 267 2.94 23.16 -3.24
C GLY A 267 1.49 22.87 -3.61
N VAL A 268 0.56 23.28 -2.75
CA VAL A 268 -0.87 23.26 -3.01
C VAL A 268 -1.49 24.59 -2.53
N PRO A 269 -2.66 25.01 -3.07
CA PRO A 269 -3.35 26.17 -2.56
C PRO A 269 -3.58 26.08 -1.05
N LYS A 270 -3.32 27.16 -0.32
CA LYS A 270 -3.38 27.18 1.15
C LYS A 270 -4.71 26.68 1.71
N GLU A 271 -5.83 27.06 1.07
CA GLU A 271 -7.15 26.63 1.48
C GLU A 271 -7.32 25.10 1.36
N GLN A 272 -6.76 24.51 0.31
CA GLN A 272 -6.74 23.06 0.12
C GLN A 272 -5.88 22.38 1.18
N PHE A 273 -4.68 22.90 1.44
CA PHE A 273 -3.82 22.40 2.51
C PHE A 273 -4.51 22.40 3.89
N LEU A 274 -5.20 23.49 4.23
CA LEU A 274 -5.89 23.64 5.51
C LEU A 274 -7.02 22.62 5.72
N THR A 275 -7.50 21.95 4.68
CA THR A 275 -8.45 20.85 4.87
C THR A 275 -7.83 19.67 5.62
N LEU A 276 -6.52 19.46 5.53
CA LEU A 276 -5.81 18.41 6.27
C LEU A 276 -5.83 18.63 7.78
N THR A 277 -5.92 19.88 8.26
CA THR A 277 -6.01 20.20 9.68
C THR A 277 -7.33 19.75 10.34
N LYS A 278 -8.31 19.34 9.54
CA LYS A 278 -9.65 18.93 9.99
C LYS A 278 -9.71 17.48 10.52
N ARG A 279 -8.62 16.74 10.47
CA ARG A 279 -8.56 15.31 10.84
C ARG A 279 -7.23 14.97 11.49
N PRO A 280 -7.20 13.99 12.40
CA PRO A 280 -5.93 13.51 12.96
C PRO A 280 -5.10 12.79 11.89
N ILE A 281 -3.79 13.02 11.94
CA ILE A 281 -2.80 12.43 11.03
C ILE A 281 -1.70 11.80 11.85
N VAL A 282 -1.30 10.58 11.53
CA VAL A 282 -0.08 9.97 12.04
C VAL A 282 0.78 9.45 10.89
N ILE A 283 2.08 9.67 11.01
CA ILE A 283 3.07 9.26 10.01
C ILE A 283 4.08 8.35 10.68
N TYR A 284 4.26 7.15 10.15
CA TYR A 284 5.18 6.16 10.70
C TYR A 284 6.43 6.01 9.84
N PHE A 285 7.60 5.94 10.49
CA PHE A 285 8.86 5.55 9.87
C PHE A 285 9.45 4.35 10.59
N GLY A 286 9.99 3.40 9.82
CA GLY A 286 10.69 2.20 10.30
C GLY A 286 12.13 2.48 10.72
N ASP A 287 12.91 1.42 10.79
CA ASP A 287 14.32 1.44 11.22
C ASP A 287 15.29 1.61 10.04
N ASN A 288 16.59 1.64 10.37
CA ASN A 288 17.70 1.80 9.43
C ASN A 288 17.62 3.10 8.61
N ILE A 289 17.05 4.15 9.20
CA ILE A 289 17.03 5.52 8.69
C ILE A 289 17.97 6.36 9.57
N PRO A 290 19.10 6.86 9.06
CA PRO A 290 20.03 7.65 9.85
C PRO A 290 19.41 8.98 10.28
N ASP A 291 19.93 9.57 11.35
CA ASP A 291 19.61 10.96 11.70
C ASP A 291 19.94 11.88 10.52
N PHE A 292 19.25 13.01 10.42
CA PHE A 292 19.32 13.86 9.22
C PHE A 292 20.72 14.43 8.99
N ASP A 293 21.47 14.71 10.05
CA ASP A 293 22.85 15.21 10.03
C ASP A 293 23.90 14.13 9.67
N LYS A 294 23.52 12.85 9.64
CA LYS A 294 24.38 11.71 9.33
C LYS A 294 24.14 11.19 7.93
N THR A 295 25.20 10.77 7.26
CA THR A 295 25.13 10.16 5.92
C THR A 295 25.48 8.67 6.02
N ALA A 296 24.57 7.82 5.53
CA ALA A 296 24.81 6.39 5.39
C ALA A 296 25.48 6.06 4.04
N GLU A 297 26.05 4.87 3.94
CA GLU A 297 26.63 4.35 2.70
C GLU A 297 25.55 4.15 1.63
N LEU A 298 24.41 3.55 2.02
CA LEU A 298 23.32 3.28 1.07
C LEU A 298 22.49 4.53 0.77
N PRO A 299 22.39 4.95 -0.51
CA PRO A 299 21.60 6.11 -0.90
C PRO A 299 20.13 6.05 -0.47
N ALA A 300 19.56 4.85 -0.41
CA ALA A 300 18.19 4.62 0.06
C ALA A 300 17.98 5.09 1.51
N GLN A 301 18.93 4.81 2.40
CA GLN A 301 18.85 5.25 3.80
C GLN A 301 18.87 6.78 3.92
N ASN A 302 19.69 7.44 3.10
CA ASN A 302 19.77 8.90 3.06
C ASN A 302 18.49 9.53 2.47
N PHE A 303 17.93 8.90 1.43
CA PHE A 303 16.63 9.32 0.90
C PHE A 303 15.56 9.32 1.99
N TRP A 304 15.39 8.20 2.70
CA TRP A 304 14.39 8.11 3.77
C TRP A 304 14.70 9.01 4.96
N SER A 305 15.97 9.32 5.25
CA SER A 305 16.35 10.33 6.24
C SER A 305 15.85 11.73 5.85
N GLY A 306 16.02 12.11 4.58
CA GLY A 306 15.49 13.36 4.06
C GLY A 306 13.97 13.42 4.05
N VAL A 307 13.30 12.33 3.67
CA VAL A 307 11.84 12.24 3.68
C VAL A 307 11.28 12.30 5.10
N ARG A 308 11.94 11.67 6.08
CA ARG A 308 11.54 11.79 7.49
C ARG A 308 11.70 13.21 8.04
N GLU A 309 12.76 13.93 7.66
CA GLU A 309 12.92 15.35 8.00
C GLU A 309 11.78 16.18 7.39
N LEU A 310 11.43 15.92 6.13
CA LEU A 310 10.30 16.58 5.48
C LEU A 310 8.97 16.31 6.19
N ALA A 311 8.78 15.09 6.73
CA ALA A 311 7.61 14.74 7.52
C ALA A 311 7.49 15.54 8.82
N TYR A 312 8.61 15.77 9.53
CA TYR A 312 8.62 16.63 10.72
C TYR A 312 8.20 18.05 10.35
N LYS A 313 8.74 18.62 9.26
CA LYS A 313 8.34 19.95 8.80
C LYS A 313 6.87 20.02 8.37
N PHE A 314 6.35 18.98 7.73
CA PHE A 314 4.93 18.88 7.41
C PHE A 314 4.06 18.88 8.69
N ALA A 315 4.43 18.08 9.69
CA ALA A 315 3.70 18.03 10.96
C ALA A 315 3.76 19.38 11.71
N GLU A 316 4.89 20.08 11.69
CA GLU A 316 5.02 21.44 12.24
C GLU A 316 4.02 22.40 11.59
N VAL A 317 3.93 22.41 10.24
CA VAL A 317 3.01 23.30 9.51
C VAL A 317 1.54 22.93 9.76
N ILE A 318 1.18 21.64 9.77
CA ILE A 318 -0.18 21.18 10.12
C ILE A 318 -0.56 21.66 11.53
N ASN A 319 0.31 21.42 12.51
CA ASN A 319 0.02 21.73 13.91
C ASN A 319 -0.01 23.25 14.17
N ALA A 320 0.87 24.02 13.51
CA ALA A 320 0.85 25.48 13.58
C ALA A 320 -0.45 26.09 13.02
N ASN A 321 -1.13 25.39 12.12
CA ASN A 321 -2.42 25.78 11.58
C ASN A 321 -3.63 25.14 12.31
N GLY A 322 -3.42 24.64 13.54
CA GLY A 322 -4.48 24.11 14.41
C GLY A 322 -4.90 22.67 14.08
N GLY A 323 -4.09 21.92 13.32
CA GLY A 323 -4.29 20.52 13.05
C GLY A 323 -3.71 19.59 14.13
N ASP A 324 -3.78 18.30 13.88
CA ASP A 324 -3.29 17.23 14.78
C ASP A 324 -2.49 16.24 13.94
N CYS A 325 -1.18 16.44 13.84
CA CYS A 325 -0.27 15.58 13.09
C CYS A 325 0.88 15.12 13.98
N THR A 326 1.09 13.81 14.04
CA THR A 326 2.18 13.18 14.81
C THR A 326 3.08 12.38 13.87
N VAL A 327 4.40 12.54 14.01
CA VAL A 327 5.39 11.67 13.35
C VAL A 327 5.92 10.67 14.37
N VAL A 328 5.81 9.40 14.06
CA VAL A 328 6.30 8.29 14.87
C VAL A 328 7.52 7.67 14.19
N ASP A 329 8.67 7.81 14.83
CA ASP A 329 9.89 7.08 14.51
C ASP A 329 9.87 5.80 15.35
N LEU A 330 9.57 4.65 14.75
CA LEU A 330 9.37 3.39 15.46
C LEU A 330 10.53 3.02 16.38
N PRO A 331 11.82 3.18 15.99
CA PRO A 331 12.93 2.94 16.91
C PRO A 331 12.87 3.81 18.17
N LYS A 332 12.45 5.07 18.07
CA LYS A 332 12.28 5.94 19.24
C LYS A 332 11.09 5.55 20.11
N ALA A 333 10.11 4.86 19.53
CA ALA A 333 8.99 4.27 20.25
C ALA A 333 9.30 2.89 20.85
N GLY A 334 10.54 2.39 20.68
CA GLY A 334 10.99 1.08 21.19
C GLY A 334 10.72 -0.10 20.24
N ILE A 335 10.20 0.15 19.05
CA ILE A 335 9.89 -0.86 18.02
C ILE A 335 10.98 -0.79 16.95
N THR A 336 11.86 -1.79 16.89
CA THR A 336 13.09 -1.74 16.09
C THR A 336 13.13 -2.80 14.99
N GLY A 337 14.01 -2.58 14.00
CA GLY A 337 14.29 -3.52 12.92
C GLY A 337 13.30 -3.49 11.76
N ASN A 338 12.34 -2.59 11.77
CA ASN A 338 11.30 -2.50 10.74
C ASN A 338 11.86 -1.96 9.43
N THR A 339 11.53 -2.69 8.35
CA THR A 339 11.80 -2.29 6.96
C THR A 339 10.79 -1.26 6.47
N HIS A 340 10.85 -0.95 5.18
CA HIS A 340 9.82 -0.15 4.51
C HIS A 340 8.43 -0.80 4.57
N PHE A 341 8.37 -2.12 4.77
CA PHE A 341 7.16 -2.92 4.86
C PHE A 341 6.86 -3.34 6.32
N MET A 342 6.87 -2.39 7.25
CA MET A 342 6.65 -2.65 8.68
C MET A 342 5.38 -3.46 8.98
N PHE A 343 4.40 -3.45 8.09
CA PHE A 343 3.17 -4.24 8.17
C PHE A 343 3.33 -5.69 7.69
N GLN A 344 4.50 -6.05 7.16
CA GLN A 344 4.88 -7.42 6.75
C GLN A 344 6.04 -7.98 7.57
N ASP A 345 6.70 -7.18 8.38
CA ASP A 345 7.81 -7.59 9.24
C ASP A 345 7.38 -8.54 10.36
N LEU A 346 8.32 -9.26 10.97
CA LEU A 346 8.07 -10.24 12.03
C LEU A 346 7.35 -9.66 13.26
N ASN A 347 7.55 -8.37 13.52
CA ASN A 347 6.92 -7.63 14.60
C ASN A 347 5.75 -6.74 14.11
N ASN A 348 5.11 -7.10 12.99
CA ASN A 348 3.99 -6.34 12.45
C ASN A 348 2.82 -6.19 13.44
N GLN A 349 2.64 -7.15 14.35
CA GLN A 349 1.62 -7.05 15.40
C GLN A 349 1.94 -5.91 16.39
N GLU A 350 3.20 -5.70 16.78
CA GLU A 350 3.59 -4.58 17.64
C GLU A 350 3.32 -3.24 16.97
N VAL A 351 3.63 -3.13 15.67
CA VAL A 351 3.33 -1.94 14.87
C VAL A 351 1.83 -1.72 14.78
N PHE A 352 1.06 -2.79 14.52
CA PHE A 352 -0.41 -2.73 14.49
C PHE A 352 -0.99 -2.24 15.83
N GLU A 353 -0.57 -2.80 16.97
CA GLU A 353 -1.05 -2.40 18.30
C GLU A 353 -0.67 -0.94 18.62
N HIS A 354 0.48 -0.45 18.12
CA HIS A 354 0.84 0.96 18.27
C HIS A 354 -0.11 1.86 17.46
N ILE A 355 -0.43 1.48 16.21
CA ILE A 355 -1.43 2.20 15.40
C ILE A 355 -2.80 2.15 16.06
N TYR A 356 -3.21 0.98 16.55
CA TYR A 356 -4.51 0.79 17.20
C TYR A 356 -4.66 1.67 18.45
N LYS A 357 -3.64 1.74 19.32
CA LYS A 357 -3.62 2.65 20.47
C LYS A 357 -3.72 4.12 20.06
N TRP A 358 -3.09 4.51 18.96
CA TRP A 358 -3.25 5.86 18.44
C TRP A 358 -4.70 6.10 18.00
N LEU A 359 -5.33 5.16 17.29
CA LEU A 359 -6.75 5.25 16.92
C LEU A 359 -7.67 5.34 18.15
N GLU A 360 -7.40 4.56 19.21
CA GLU A 360 -8.12 4.67 20.50
C GLU A 360 -8.01 6.07 21.08
N SER A 361 -6.80 6.66 21.09
CA SER A 361 -6.57 8.02 21.59
C SER A 361 -7.35 9.10 20.82
N LYS A 362 -7.69 8.82 19.55
CA LYS A 362 -8.49 9.70 18.68
C LYS A 362 -9.98 9.35 18.68
N LYS A 363 -10.42 8.39 19.50
CA LYS A 363 -11.82 7.87 19.55
C LYS A 363 -12.29 7.29 18.22
N LEU A 364 -11.37 6.68 17.49
CA LEU A 364 -11.59 5.98 16.22
C LEU A 364 -11.50 4.46 16.39
N ALA A 365 -11.48 3.98 17.62
CA ALA A 365 -11.58 2.60 18.04
C ALA A 365 -12.57 2.47 19.21
N ASN A 366 -13.14 1.28 19.40
CA ASN A 366 -14.04 0.96 20.53
C ASN A 366 -13.24 0.34 21.68
#